data_876538892d3250b9b54f99b1f6461b6e
#
_entry.id   876538892d3250b9b54f99b1f6461b6e
#
_cell.length_a   1.000
_cell.length_b   1.000
_cell.length_c   1.000
_cell.angle_alpha   90.00
_cell.angle_beta   90.00
_cell.angle_gamma   90.00
#
_symmetry.space_group_name_H-M   'P 1'
#
loop_
_entity.id
_entity.type
_entity.pdbx_description
1 polymer ?
#
loop_
_entity_poly.entity_id
_entity_poly.type
_entity_poly.pdbx_seq_one_letter_code
_entity_poly.pdbx_strand_id
1 'polypeptide(L)'
;MSANSSSVKFVILATLGLPPTHIYPAFILGTLTYLIIVFCNSLVVLTIALSERLHRPMFLLLINLPISDILGATGFFLISTSACITQAFLIHLYGSGNLLILSVMAYDRYIAICNPLKYNIIMTSNFVVRIIFLIWLLNFLVMAILFALTLQFNICRTNIDDLYCNNPSFQKLSCGDNRVSNYYGIFITCMLNGGSMLIIAYTYAQILHTCVMNNNADSRKKAFQTCGTHLVVFLVLQINSAFTIISHRFQNVSPFLRRACGVSILIFPPFLDPIIYGLKTKELKESIIKFLKRQMFLKTC
;
A
#
# COMPACT_ATOMS: atom_id res chain seq x y z
N MET A 1 1.08 47.66 1.44
CA MET A 1 1.03 47.00 2.74
C MET A 1 1.60 45.60 2.59
N SER A 2 2.84 45.42 3.00
CA SER A 2 3.54 44.13 2.94
C SER A 2 2.99 43.28 4.07
N ALA A 3 2.17 42.29 3.70
CA ALA A 3 1.73 41.28 4.66
C ALA A 3 2.96 40.44 5.02
N ASN A 4 3.39 40.56 6.26
CA ASN A 4 4.38 39.67 6.87
C ASN A 4 3.87 38.23 6.71
N SER A 5 4.45 37.52 5.76
CA SER A 5 4.26 36.09 5.58
C SER A 5 4.97 35.38 6.74
N SER A 6 4.32 35.29 7.90
CA SER A 6 4.75 34.41 8.97
C SER A 6 4.55 32.98 8.48
N SER A 7 5.64 32.38 7.98
CA SER A 7 5.66 30.96 7.63
C SER A 7 5.24 30.14 8.86
N VAL A 8 4.15 29.42 8.74
CA VAL A 8 3.69 28.49 9.79
C VAL A 8 4.79 27.46 10.06
N LYS A 9 5.40 27.55 11.25
CA LYS A 9 6.53 26.70 11.65
C LYS A 9 6.14 25.34 12.21
N PHE A 10 4.85 25.12 12.49
CA PHE A 10 4.37 23.87 13.08
C PHE A 10 2.94 23.57 12.64
N VAL A 11 2.64 22.28 12.57
CA VAL A 11 1.32 21.73 12.26
C VAL A 11 0.89 20.87 13.44
N ILE A 12 -0.37 21.01 13.86
CA ILE A 12 -0.94 20.27 14.98
C ILE A 12 -1.85 19.17 14.39
N LEU A 13 -1.49 17.91 14.63
CA LEU A 13 -2.33 16.77 14.29
C LEU A 13 -3.42 16.56 15.34
N ALA A 14 -4.59 16.11 14.91
CA ALA A 14 -5.63 15.69 15.83
C ALA A 14 -5.14 14.53 16.70
N THR A 15 -5.61 14.50 17.94
CA THR A 15 -5.38 13.37 18.84
C THR A 15 -6.49 12.34 18.70
N LEU A 16 -6.25 11.10 19.17
CA LEU A 16 -7.27 10.06 19.25
C LEU A 16 -8.40 10.41 20.24
N GLY A 17 -8.24 11.50 21.02
CA GLY A 17 -9.20 11.85 22.09
C GLY A 17 -9.22 10.83 23.23
N LEU A 18 -8.15 10.05 23.40
CA LEU A 18 -8.04 9.06 24.46
C LEU A 18 -7.86 9.75 25.82
N PRO A 19 -8.46 9.19 26.89
CA PRO A 19 -8.15 9.60 28.25
C PRO A 19 -6.64 9.46 28.52
N PRO A 20 -6.04 10.31 29.38
CA PRO A 20 -4.60 10.26 29.68
C PRO A 20 -4.09 8.87 30.09
N THR A 21 -4.94 8.09 30.75
CA THR A 21 -4.64 6.70 31.18
C THR A 21 -4.44 5.71 30.04
N HIS A 22 -5.00 5.99 28.84
CA HIS A 22 -4.92 5.11 27.68
C HIS A 22 -3.86 5.54 26.66
N ILE A 23 -3.21 6.70 26.83
CA ILE A 23 -2.18 7.21 25.90
C ILE A 23 -0.96 6.28 25.89
N TYR A 24 -0.42 5.91 27.06
CA TYR A 24 0.74 5.02 27.15
C TYR A 24 0.45 3.61 26.60
N PRO A 25 -0.65 2.95 26.97
CA PRO A 25 -1.01 1.66 26.36
C PRO A 25 -1.15 1.73 24.84
N ALA A 26 -1.78 2.78 24.30
CA ALA A 26 -1.93 2.98 22.86
C ALA A 26 -0.59 3.19 22.16
N PHE A 27 0.32 3.96 22.76
CA PHE A 27 1.67 4.17 22.24
C PHE A 27 2.49 2.87 22.22
N ILE A 28 2.46 2.09 23.31
CA ILE A 28 3.14 0.79 23.39
C ILE A 28 2.58 -0.16 22.33
N LEU A 29 1.27 -0.26 22.22
CA LEU A 29 0.62 -1.13 21.22
C LEU A 29 1.01 -0.71 19.80
N GLY A 30 0.98 0.59 19.49
CA GLY A 30 1.39 1.12 18.18
C GLY A 30 2.84 0.79 17.86
N THR A 31 3.75 1.01 18.83
CA THR A 31 5.18 0.69 18.66
C THR A 31 5.42 -0.81 18.45
N LEU A 32 4.75 -1.67 19.24
CA LEU A 32 4.84 -3.12 19.05
C LEU A 32 4.33 -3.54 17.67
N THR A 33 3.19 -3.00 17.24
CA THR A 33 2.64 -3.26 15.91
C THR A 33 3.62 -2.86 14.81
N TYR A 34 4.24 -1.68 14.93
CA TYR A 34 5.27 -1.23 13.98
C TYR A 34 6.46 -2.18 13.91
N LEU A 35 6.99 -2.58 15.07
CA LEU A 35 8.13 -3.50 15.13
C LEU A 35 7.79 -4.87 14.50
N ILE A 36 6.58 -5.38 14.73
CA ILE A 36 6.10 -6.62 14.11
C ILE A 36 6.02 -6.46 12.59
N ILE A 37 5.44 -5.36 12.09
CA ILE A 37 5.35 -5.07 10.65
C ILE A 37 6.74 -5.06 10.03
N VAL A 38 7.68 -4.28 10.58
CA VAL A 38 9.05 -4.18 10.06
C VAL A 38 9.73 -5.54 10.09
N PHE A 39 9.63 -6.29 11.18
CA PHE A 39 10.25 -7.60 11.32
C PHE A 39 9.70 -8.61 10.29
N CYS A 40 8.37 -8.75 10.21
CA CYS A 40 7.75 -9.74 9.31
C CYS A 40 8.00 -9.42 7.84
N ASN A 41 7.87 -8.14 7.46
CA ASN A 41 8.13 -7.72 6.07
C ASN A 41 9.61 -7.85 5.71
N SER A 42 10.54 -7.48 6.61
CA SER A 42 11.97 -7.68 6.40
C SER A 42 12.33 -9.16 6.25
N LEU A 43 11.70 -10.04 7.03
CA LEU A 43 11.91 -11.49 6.92
C LEU A 43 11.49 -12.01 5.53
N VAL A 44 10.36 -11.55 5.00
CA VAL A 44 9.91 -11.90 3.65
C VAL A 44 10.88 -11.39 2.58
N VAL A 45 11.29 -10.11 2.67
CA VAL A 45 12.25 -9.51 1.73
C VAL A 45 13.57 -10.29 1.73
N LEU A 46 14.16 -10.53 2.90
CA LEU A 46 15.42 -11.26 3.04
C LEU A 46 15.32 -12.70 2.51
N THR A 47 14.20 -13.37 2.80
CA THR A 47 14.00 -14.75 2.32
C THR A 47 13.91 -14.81 0.80
N ILE A 48 13.21 -13.87 0.16
CA ILE A 48 13.10 -13.82 -1.30
C ILE A 48 14.45 -13.44 -1.91
N ALA A 49 15.15 -12.45 -1.35
CA ALA A 49 16.43 -11.97 -1.87
C ALA A 49 17.54 -13.03 -1.79
N LEU A 50 17.57 -13.82 -0.71
CA LEU A 50 18.63 -14.81 -0.46
C LEU A 50 18.34 -16.21 -1.02
N SER A 51 17.13 -16.46 -1.51
CA SER A 51 16.73 -17.76 -2.04
C SER A 51 16.61 -17.73 -3.56
N GLU A 52 17.60 -18.25 -4.28
CA GLU A 52 17.61 -18.34 -5.75
C GLU A 52 16.36 -19.04 -6.31
N ARG A 53 15.81 -20.00 -5.56
CA ARG A 53 14.56 -20.69 -5.91
C ARG A 53 13.36 -19.76 -6.05
N LEU A 54 13.39 -18.60 -5.35
CA LEU A 54 12.32 -17.60 -5.34
C LEU A 54 12.57 -16.47 -6.36
N HIS A 55 13.62 -16.51 -7.18
CA HIS A 55 13.89 -15.51 -8.21
C HIS A 55 13.04 -15.73 -9.47
N ARG A 56 11.72 -15.94 -9.29
CA ARG A 56 10.74 -16.09 -10.36
C ARG A 56 9.90 -14.83 -10.49
N PRO A 57 9.30 -14.55 -11.66
CA PRO A 57 8.51 -13.34 -11.92
C PRO A 57 7.51 -12.99 -10.84
N MET A 58 6.75 -13.98 -10.35
CA MET A 58 5.79 -13.80 -9.27
C MET A 58 6.40 -13.26 -7.98
N PHE A 59 7.55 -13.80 -7.56
CA PHE A 59 8.19 -13.37 -6.30
C PHE A 59 8.91 -12.03 -6.45
N LEU A 60 9.36 -11.68 -7.68
CA LEU A 60 9.86 -10.34 -7.99
C LEU A 60 8.77 -9.27 -7.90
N LEU A 61 7.54 -9.60 -8.25
CA LEU A 61 6.39 -8.73 -8.00
C LEU A 61 6.06 -8.68 -6.50
N LEU A 62 6.02 -9.85 -5.86
CA LEU A 62 5.64 -9.98 -4.46
C LEU A 62 6.58 -9.21 -3.51
N ILE A 63 7.89 -9.16 -3.77
CA ILE A 63 8.86 -8.47 -2.90
C ILE A 63 8.60 -6.95 -2.81
N ASN A 64 7.91 -6.38 -3.79
CA ASN A 64 7.57 -4.94 -3.78
C ASN A 64 6.57 -4.60 -2.68
N LEU A 65 5.63 -5.50 -2.35
CA LEU A 65 4.64 -5.25 -1.30
C LEU A 65 5.30 -5.06 0.07
N PRO A 66 6.11 -6.00 0.61
CA PRO A 66 6.77 -5.82 1.90
C PRO A 66 7.74 -4.62 1.95
N ILE A 67 8.41 -4.29 0.84
CA ILE A 67 9.26 -3.07 0.78
C ILE A 67 8.37 -1.81 0.92
N SER A 68 7.29 -1.77 0.17
CA SER A 68 6.31 -0.68 0.22
C SER A 68 5.65 -0.58 1.60
N ASP A 69 5.33 -1.72 2.23
CA ASP A 69 4.74 -1.81 3.57
C ASP A 69 5.65 -1.22 4.66
N ILE A 70 6.96 -1.53 4.60
CA ILE A 70 7.95 -0.95 5.51
C ILE A 70 8.02 0.58 5.32
N LEU A 71 8.03 1.06 4.07
CA LEU A 71 8.05 2.49 3.76
C LEU A 71 6.79 3.19 4.26
N GLY A 72 5.60 2.62 4.02
CA GLY A 72 4.32 3.16 4.45
C GLY A 72 4.20 3.21 5.98
N ALA A 73 4.55 2.11 6.66
CA ALA A 73 4.55 2.04 8.12
C ALA A 73 5.56 3.04 8.73
N THR A 74 6.78 3.12 8.20
CA THR A 74 7.80 4.07 8.68
C THR A 74 7.34 5.51 8.45
N GLY A 75 6.75 5.81 7.29
CA GLY A 75 6.18 7.11 6.99
C GLY A 75 5.14 7.55 8.02
N PHE A 76 4.28 6.63 8.47
CA PHE A 76 3.24 6.92 9.47
C PHE A 76 3.82 7.39 10.82
N PHE A 77 4.99 6.93 11.24
CA PHE A 77 5.63 7.28 12.51
C PHE A 77 6.51 8.55 12.47
N LEU A 78 6.58 9.25 11.33
CA LEU A 78 7.31 10.52 11.24
C LEU A 78 6.54 11.67 11.92
N ILE A 79 7.19 12.40 12.86
CA ILE A 79 6.51 13.37 13.76
C ILE A 79 7.20 14.75 13.74
N SER A 80 7.35 15.39 12.59
CA SER A 80 7.80 16.78 12.53
C SER A 80 7.11 17.54 11.40
N THR A 81 7.16 18.87 11.38
CA THR A 81 6.45 19.66 10.35
C THR A 81 6.99 19.41 8.95
N SER A 82 8.31 19.35 8.78
CA SER A 82 8.94 18.95 7.51
C SER A 82 8.67 17.47 7.20
N ALA A 83 8.65 16.63 8.22
CA ALA A 83 8.28 15.23 8.11
C ALA A 83 6.80 15.04 7.73
N CYS A 84 5.90 15.97 8.06
CA CYS A 84 4.49 15.91 7.70
C CYS A 84 4.27 15.88 6.18
N ILE A 85 5.00 16.71 5.42
CA ILE A 85 4.94 16.69 3.95
C ILE A 85 5.49 15.36 3.41
N THR A 86 6.64 14.94 3.93
CA THR A 86 7.27 13.67 3.56
C THR A 86 6.36 12.48 3.90
N GLN A 87 5.74 12.49 5.09
CA GLN A 87 4.74 11.50 5.52
C GLN A 87 3.60 11.40 4.51
N ALA A 88 2.97 12.53 4.18
CA ALA A 88 1.86 12.55 3.23
C ALA A 88 2.29 12.03 1.85
N PHE A 89 3.46 12.43 1.37
CA PHE A 89 4.00 11.95 0.10
C PHE A 89 4.24 10.44 0.10
N LEU A 90 4.91 9.91 1.13
CA LEU A 90 5.21 8.48 1.26
C LEU A 90 3.94 7.63 1.39
N ILE A 91 2.95 8.08 2.16
CA ILE A 91 1.67 7.37 2.32
C ILE A 91 0.90 7.29 0.98
N HIS A 92 0.88 8.38 0.20
CA HIS A 92 0.24 8.36 -1.11
C HIS A 92 1.01 7.48 -2.10
N LEU A 93 2.35 7.57 -2.10
CA LEU A 93 3.21 6.74 -2.94
C LEU A 93 3.04 5.24 -2.60
N TYR A 94 2.97 4.92 -1.31
CA TYR A 94 2.68 3.58 -0.81
C TYR A 94 1.33 3.06 -1.28
N GLY A 95 0.25 3.79 -1.00
CA GLY A 95 -1.11 3.32 -1.30
C GLY A 95 -1.35 3.11 -2.80
N SER A 96 -0.93 4.07 -3.63
CA SER A 96 -1.06 3.96 -5.09
C SER A 96 -0.12 2.90 -5.69
N GLY A 97 1.10 2.79 -5.18
CA GLY A 97 2.06 1.77 -5.60
C GLY A 97 1.54 0.35 -5.37
N ASN A 98 0.98 0.09 -4.19
CA ASN A 98 0.39 -1.22 -3.87
C ASN A 98 -0.78 -1.57 -4.79
N LEU A 99 -1.67 -0.64 -5.11
CA LEU A 99 -2.77 -0.89 -6.06
C LEU A 99 -2.25 -1.28 -7.46
N LEU A 100 -1.23 -0.59 -7.95
CA LEU A 100 -0.63 -0.88 -9.25
C LEU A 100 0.09 -2.24 -9.27
N ILE A 101 0.88 -2.54 -8.25
CA ILE A 101 1.59 -3.84 -8.13
C ILE A 101 0.59 -4.99 -8.03
N LEU A 102 -0.47 -4.86 -7.22
CA LEU A 102 -1.52 -5.88 -7.11
C LEU A 102 -2.25 -6.09 -8.45
N SER A 103 -2.43 -5.04 -9.25
CA SER A 103 -3.02 -5.17 -10.60
C SER A 103 -2.12 -6.00 -11.54
N VAL A 104 -0.80 -5.79 -11.48
CA VAL A 104 0.15 -6.60 -12.27
C VAL A 104 0.23 -8.03 -11.74
N MET A 105 0.14 -8.23 -10.43
CA MET A 105 0.07 -9.58 -9.84
C MET A 105 -1.21 -10.33 -10.27
N ALA A 106 -2.34 -9.64 -10.40
CA ALA A 106 -3.57 -10.22 -10.93
C ALA A 106 -3.41 -10.60 -12.41
N TYR A 107 -2.74 -9.77 -13.21
CA TYR A 107 -2.39 -10.08 -14.59
C TYR A 107 -1.43 -11.28 -14.70
N ASP A 108 -0.40 -11.36 -13.85
CA ASP A 108 0.50 -12.52 -13.76
C ASP A 108 -0.29 -13.80 -13.51
N ARG A 109 -1.25 -13.78 -12.58
CA ARG A 109 -2.12 -14.92 -12.30
C ARG A 109 -2.99 -15.29 -13.49
N TYR A 110 -3.57 -14.29 -14.17
CA TYR A 110 -4.36 -14.51 -15.38
C TYR A 110 -3.55 -15.25 -16.45
N ILE A 111 -2.34 -14.77 -16.77
CA ILE A 111 -1.50 -15.43 -17.78
C ILE A 111 -1.10 -16.84 -17.35
N ALA A 112 -0.74 -17.03 -16.07
CA ALA A 112 -0.33 -18.34 -15.54
C ALA A 112 -1.45 -19.40 -15.60
N ILE A 113 -2.70 -18.98 -15.44
CA ILE A 113 -3.86 -19.91 -15.40
C ILE A 113 -4.51 -20.08 -16.77
N CYS A 114 -4.74 -18.97 -17.49
CA CYS A 114 -5.46 -18.98 -18.75
C CYS A 114 -4.57 -19.25 -19.96
N ASN A 115 -3.27 -18.92 -19.88
CA ASN A 115 -2.31 -19.07 -20.99
C ASN A 115 -0.98 -19.72 -20.54
N PRO A 116 -0.99 -20.92 -19.93
CA PRO A 116 0.21 -21.50 -19.28
C PRO A 116 1.36 -21.74 -20.27
N LEU A 117 1.07 -22.08 -21.53
CA LEU A 117 2.10 -22.30 -22.55
C LEU A 117 2.84 -21.01 -22.95
N LYS A 118 2.18 -19.86 -22.82
CA LYS A 118 2.77 -18.54 -23.15
C LYS A 118 3.37 -17.86 -21.92
N TYR A 119 3.17 -18.39 -20.71
CA TYR A 119 3.59 -17.75 -19.48
C TYR A 119 5.09 -17.41 -19.47
N ASN A 120 5.95 -18.38 -19.77
CA ASN A 120 7.41 -18.19 -19.76
C ASN A 120 7.91 -17.26 -20.87
N ILE A 121 7.12 -17.05 -21.94
CA ILE A 121 7.44 -16.13 -23.04
C ILE A 121 7.08 -14.70 -22.64
N ILE A 122 5.91 -14.50 -22.01
CA ILE A 122 5.38 -13.18 -21.66
C ILE A 122 5.99 -12.68 -20.34
N MET A 123 5.94 -13.51 -19.29
CA MET A 123 6.35 -13.15 -17.93
C MET A 123 7.83 -13.48 -17.68
N THR A 124 8.71 -12.87 -18.48
CA THR A 124 10.15 -12.99 -18.25
C THR A 124 10.59 -12.09 -17.10
N SER A 125 11.67 -12.46 -16.37
CA SER A 125 12.20 -11.63 -15.28
C SER A 125 12.55 -10.21 -15.75
N ASN A 126 13.10 -10.05 -16.94
CA ASN A 126 13.42 -8.75 -17.51
C ASN A 126 12.17 -7.90 -17.78
N PHE A 127 11.09 -8.51 -18.28
CA PHE A 127 9.81 -7.84 -18.48
C PHE A 127 9.22 -7.35 -17.14
N VAL A 128 9.23 -8.23 -16.13
CA VAL A 128 8.72 -7.89 -14.80
C VAL A 128 9.52 -6.77 -14.15
N VAL A 129 10.85 -6.81 -14.19
CA VAL A 129 11.70 -5.73 -13.65
C VAL A 129 11.43 -4.40 -14.36
N ARG A 130 11.28 -4.40 -15.70
CA ARG A 130 10.92 -3.18 -16.46
C ARG A 130 9.56 -2.64 -16.04
N ILE A 131 8.54 -3.50 -15.90
CA ILE A 131 7.21 -3.06 -15.45
C ILE A 131 7.26 -2.48 -14.05
N ILE A 132 7.94 -3.12 -13.10
CA ILE A 132 8.11 -2.61 -11.73
C ILE A 132 8.76 -1.23 -11.76
N PHE A 133 9.84 -1.08 -12.50
CA PHE A 133 10.53 0.22 -12.64
C PHE A 133 9.59 1.30 -13.21
N LEU A 134 8.86 1.00 -14.28
CA LEU A 134 7.92 1.94 -14.90
C LEU A 134 6.79 2.31 -13.93
N ILE A 135 6.23 1.36 -13.20
CA ILE A 135 5.18 1.62 -12.20
C ILE A 135 5.69 2.61 -11.15
N TRP A 136 6.85 2.34 -10.54
CA TRP A 136 7.38 3.20 -9.49
C TRP A 136 7.78 4.58 -10.03
N LEU A 137 8.36 4.66 -11.23
CA LEU A 137 8.71 5.93 -11.87
C LEU A 137 7.45 6.76 -12.15
N LEU A 138 6.44 6.19 -12.80
CA LEU A 138 5.19 6.88 -13.12
C LEU A 138 4.44 7.30 -11.86
N ASN A 139 4.36 6.40 -10.87
CA ASN A 139 3.73 6.69 -9.59
C ASN A 139 4.43 7.85 -8.86
N PHE A 140 5.75 7.85 -8.83
CA PHE A 140 6.54 8.95 -8.25
C PHE A 140 6.27 10.27 -8.96
N LEU A 141 6.30 10.30 -10.30
CA LEU A 141 6.06 11.52 -11.09
C LEU A 141 4.65 12.08 -10.85
N VAL A 142 3.64 11.21 -10.86
CA VAL A 142 2.24 11.60 -10.63
C VAL A 142 2.06 12.18 -9.23
N MET A 143 2.66 11.56 -8.20
CA MET A 143 2.60 12.05 -6.83
C MET A 143 3.43 13.33 -6.65
N ALA A 144 4.59 13.46 -7.29
CA ALA A 144 5.40 14.68 -7.25
C ALA A 144 4.64 15.88 -7.84
N ILE A 145 3.93 15.70 -8.95
CA ILE A 145 3.07 16.75 -9.54
C ILE A 145 1.94 17.12 -8.57
N LEU A 146 1.26 16.13 -7.94
CA LEU A 146 0.20 16.38 -6.97
C LEU A 146 0.68 17.25 -5.81
N PHE A 147 1.83 16.89 -5.24
CA PHE A 147 2.39 17.63 -4.11
C PHE A 147 2.96 18.99 -4.53
N ALA A 148 3.57 19.11 -5.69
CA ALA A 148 3.99 20.40 -6.23
C ALA A 148 2.81 21.37 -6.39
N LEU A 149 1.68 20.90 -6.91
CA LEU A 149 0.45 21.69 -7.03
C LEU A 149 -0.16 22.06 -5.66
N THR A 150 -0.01 21.20 -4.66
CA THR A 150 -0.53 21.44 -3.31
C THR A 150 0.34 22.44 -2.54
N LEU A 151 1.66 22.33 -2.65
CA LEU A 151 2.63 23.10 -1.87
C LEU A 151 2.95 24.47 -2.45
N GLN A 152 2.44 24.82 -3.64
CA GLN A 152 2.64 26.16 -4.22
C GLN A 152 1.91 27.27 -3.46
N PHE A 153 0.95 26.92 -2.57
CA PHE A 153 0.19 27.88 -1.77
C PHE A 153 0.69 27.98 -0.34
N ASN A 154 0.61 29.20 0.22
CA ASN A 154 0.96 29.44 1.61
C ASN A 154 0.01 28.72 2.57
N ILE A 155 0.57 28.14 3.61
CA ILE A 155 -0.16 27.51 4.71
C ILE A 155 -0.55 28.60 5.70
N CYS A 156 -1.84 28.73 6.03
CA CYS A 156 -2.40 29.74 6.93
C CYS A 156 -3.09 29.14 8.15
N ARG A 157 -3.34 27.86 8.13
CA ARG A 157 -3.93 27.14 9.26
C ARG A 157 -2.94 26.10 9.77
N THR A 158 -3.03 25.75 11.06
CA THR A 158 -2.09 24.85 11.71
C THR A 158 -2.69 23.49 12.06
N ASN A 159 -4.03 23.41 12.14
CA ASN A 159 -4.71 22.24 12.69
C ASN A 159 -5.12 21.26 11.58
N ILE A 160 -4.62 20.04 11.67
CA ILE A 160 -5.03 18.88 10.85
C ILE A 160 -6.00 18.03 11.67
N ASP A 161 -7.19 17.79 11.12
CA ASP A 161 -8.26 17.00 11.77
C ASP A 161 -8.00 15.48 11.75
N ASP A 162 -6.93 15.04 11.12
CA ASP A 162 -6.55 13.64 10.98
C ASP A 162 -5.37 13.27 11.90
N LEU A 163 -5.16 11.95 12.10
CA LEU A 163 -4.08 11.42 12.94
C LEU A 163 -2.73 11.38 12.22
N TYR A 164 -2.71 11.65 10.92
CA TYR A 164 -1.52 11.68 10.07
C TYR A 164 -1.69 12.73 8.98
N CYS A 165 -0.57 13.14 8.42
CA CYS A 165 -0.54 14.10 7.33
C CYS A 165 -0.97 13.45 6.01
N ASN A 166 -1.90 14.07 5.31
CA ASN A 166 -2.36 13.63 4.00
C ASN A 166 -2.64 14.83 3.09
N ASN A 167 -2.72 14.60 1.78
CA ASN A 167 -2.92 15.68 0.81
C ASN A 167 -4.22 16.46 1.00
N PRO A 168 -5.41 15.84 1.24
CA PRO A 168 -6.64 16.58 1.53
C PRO A 168 -6.52 17.52 2.75
N SER A 169 -5.78 17.11 3.78
CA SER A 169 -5.56 17.95 4.97
C SER A 169 -4.68 19.16 4.65
N PHE A 170 -3.64 19.00 3.83
CA PHE A 170 -2.83 20.14 3.35
C PHE A 170 -3.65 21.13 2.54
N GLN A 171 -4.54 20.66 1.68
CA GLN A 171 -5.43 21.51 0.91
C GLN A 171 -6.34 22.38 1.81
N LYS A 172 -6.77 21.86 2.97
CA LYS A 172 -7.55 22.61 3.96
C LYS A 172 -6.72 23.64 4.75
N LEU A 173 -5.43 23.45 4.87
CA LEU A 173 -4.51 24.38 5.52
C LEU A 173 -4.12 25.55 4.61
N SER A 174 -4.26 25.40 3.30
CA SER A 174 -3.89 26.40 2.30
C SER A 174 -4.85 27.56 2.26
N CYS A 175 -4.31 28.80 2.05
CA CYS A 175 -5.09 30.04 1.87
C CYS A 175 -5.38 30.38 0.43
N GLY A 176 -4.77 29.70 -0.53
CA GLY A 176 -4.93 29.96 -1.96
C GLY A 176 -6.08 29.17 -2.58
N ASP A 177 -6.34 29.45 -3.86
CA ASP A 177 -7.29 28.66 -4.65
C ASP A 177 -6.66 27.31 -5.03
N ASN A 178 -6.92 26.31 -4.26
CA ASN A 178 -6.39 24.97 -4.41
C ASN A 178 -7.25 24.06 -5.34
N ARG A 179 -8.19 24.63 -6.10
CA ARG A 179 -9.08 23.88 -7.00
C ARG A 179 -8.33 23.01 -7.98
N VAL A 180 -7.27 23.51 -8.59
CA VAL A 180 -6.44 22.75 -9.56
C VAL A 180 -5.83 21.51 -8.90
N SER A 181 -5.19 21.67 -7.74
CA SER A 181 -4.63 20.54 -6.96
C SER A 181 -5.72 19.54 -6.56
N ASN A 182 -6.91 20.03 -6.16
CA ASN A 182 -8.02 19.21 -5.80
C ASN A 182 -8.58 18.39 -6.98
N TYR A 183 -8.79 19.04 -8.15
CA TYR A 183 -9.27 18.34 -9.36
C TYR A 183 -8.22 17.33 -9.87
N TYR A 184 -6.95 17.70 -9.87
CA TYR A 184 -5.88 16.77 -10.20
C TYR A 184 -5.84 15.57 -9.28
N GLY A 185 -5.95 15.78 -7.95
CA GLY A 185 -6.01 14.71 -6.96
C GLY A 185 -7.20 13.77 -7.17
N ILE A 186 -8.40 14.31 -7.49
CA ILE A 186 -9.58 13.49 -7.82
C ILE A 186 -9.33 12.70 -9.09
N PHE A 187 -8.85 13.34 -10.15
CA PHE A 187 -8.57 12.70 -11.43
C PHE A 187 -7.62 11.51 -11.27
N ILE A 188 -6.47 11.73 -10.61
CA ILE A 188 -5.49 10.66 -10.36
C ILE A 188 -6.08 9.53 -9.51
N THR A 189 -6.84 9.87 -8.48
CA THR A 189 -7.52 8.89 -7.64
C THR A 189 -8.50 8.04 -8.46
N CYS A 190 -9.33 8.64 -9.29
CA CYS A 190 -10.26 7.91 -10.16
C CYS A 190 -9.52 7.04 -11.18
N MET A 191 -8.45 7.54 -11.77
CA MET A 191 -7.64 6.79 -12.74
C MET A 191 -6.95 5.58 -12.09
N LEU A 192 -6.29 5.76 -10.94
CA LEU A 192 -5.56 4.68 -10.28
C LEU A 192 -6.52 3.64 -9.67
N ASN A 193 -7.54 4.06 -8.93
CA ASN A 193 -8.50 3.12 -8.35
C ASN A 193 -9.41 2.50 -9.41
N GLY A 194 -9.96 3.29 -10.32
CA GLY A 194 -10.82 2.78 -11.39
C GLY A 194 -10.06 1.88 -12.36
N GLY A 195 -8.85 2.28 -12.79
CA GLY A 195 -8.00 1.49 -13.65
C GLY A 195 -7.61 0.15 -13.03
N SER A 196 -7.18 0.14 -11.77
CA SER A 196 -6.84 -1.10 -11.04
C SER A 196 -8.07 -2.01 -10.89
N MET A 197 -9.25 -1.46 -10.57
CA MET A 197 -10.51 -2.22 -10.51
C MET A 197 -10.85 -2.88 -11.84
N LEU A 198 -10.74 -2.16 -12.95
CA LEU A 198 -11.03 -2.69 -14.29
C LEU A 198 -10.08 -3.84 -14.66
N ILE A 199 -8.78 -3.68 -14.43
CA ILE A 199 -7.78 -4.72 -14.70
C ILE A 199 -8.10 -5.97 -13.87
N ILE A 200 -8.37 -5.81 -12.59
CA ILE A 200 -8.65 -6.93 -11.71
C ILE A 200 -9.99 -7.59 -12.05
N ALA A 201 -11.06 -6.81 -12.27
CA ALA A 201 -12.34 -7.36 -12.69
C ALA A 201 -12.21 -8.18 -13.97
N TYR A 202 -11.50 -7.66 -14.97
CA TYR A 202 -11.25 -8.37 -16.23
C TYR A 202 -10.46 -9.66 -16.00
N THR A 203 -9.32 -9.58 -15.30
CA THR A 203 -8.45 -10.75 -15.09
C THR A 203 -9.15 -11.85 -14.32
N TYR A 204 -9.90 -11.49 -13.26
CA TYR A 204 -10.64 -12.48 -12.47
C TYR A 204 -11.86 -13.05 -13.20
N ALA A 205 -12.55 -12.26 -14.01
CA ALA A 205 -13.62 -12.77 -14.88
C ALA A 205 -13.07 -13.84 -15.84
N GLN A 206 -11.92 -13.60 -16.46
CA GLN A 206 -11.26 -14.57 -17.36
C GLN A 206 -10.77 -15.82 -16.61
N ILE A 207 -10.19 -15.66 -15.41
CA ILE A 207 -9.79 -16.79 -14.55
C ILE A 207 -11.00 -17.64 -14.19
N LEU A 208 -12.09 -17.01 -13.75
CA LEU A 208 -13.33 -17.71 -13.40
C LEU A 208 -13.91 -18.46 -14.60
N HIS A 209 -13.99 -17.81 -15.76
CA HIS A 209 -14.46 -18.44 -17.00
C HIS A 209 -13.63 -19.68 -17.34
N THR A 210 -12.29 -19.55 -17.36
CA THR A 210 -11.38 -20.66 -17.63
C THR A 210 -11.53 -21.80 -16.60
N CYS A 211 -11.68 -21.46 -15.32
CA CYS A 211 -11.86 -22.45 -14.25
C CYS A 211 -13.21 -23.20 -14.36
N VAL A 212 -14.28 -22.52 -14.79
CA VAL A 212 -15.59 -23.15 -14.97
C VAL A 212 -15.58 -24.09 -16.18
N MET A 213 -14.90 -23.67 -17.26
CA MET A 213 -14.80 -24.50 -18.50
C MET A 213 -13.84 -25.70 -18.34
N ASN A 214 -12.99 -25.69 -17.32
CA ASN A 214 -12.04 -26.78 -17.06
C ASN A 214 -12.67 -27.86 -16.19
N ASN A 215 -12.76 -29.10 -16.71
CA ASN A 215 -13.37 -30.26 -16.05
C ASN A 215 -12.51 -30.84 -14.91
N ASN A 216 -11.25 -30.37 -14.70
CA ASN A 216 -10.37 -30.87 -13.64
C ASN A 216 -10.65 -30.15 -12.32
N ALA A 217 -11.33 -30.85 -11.41
CA ALA A 217 -11.73 -30.31 -10.10
C ALA A 217 -10.54 -29.88 -9.21
N ASP A 218 -9.41 -30.60 -9.24
CA ASP A 218 -8.24 -30.31 -8.42
C ASP A 218 -7.51 -29.03 -8.90
N SER A 219 -7.34 -28.90 -10.20
CA SER A 219 -6.77 -27.68 -10.81
C SER A 219 -7.63 -26.47 -10.50
N ARG A 220 -8.94 -26.60 -10.59
CA ARG A 220 -9.92 -25.56 -10.26
C ARG A 220 -9.81 -25.14 -8.79
N LYS A 221 -9.81 -26.10 -7.85
CA LYS A 221 -9.68 -25.84 -6.42
C LYS A 221 -8.38 -25.08 -6.08
N LYS A 222 -7.27 -25.52 -6.68
CA LYS A 222 -5.96 -24.87 -6.48
C LYS A 222 -5.93 -23.45 -7.01
N ALA A 223 -6.50 -23.19 -8.19
CA ALA A 223 -6.62 -21.87 -8.77
C ALA A 223 -7.46 -20.94 -7.88
N PHE A 224 -8.63 -21.37 -7.41
CA PHE A 224 -9.48 -20.61 -6.50
C PHE A 224 -8.80 -20.29 -5.19
N GLN A 225 -8.06 -21.23 -4.59
CA GLN A 225 -7.35 -20.98 -3.32
C GLN A 225 -6.25 -19.92 -3.48
N THR A 226 -5.50 -19.95 -4.58
CA THR A 226 -4.42 -19.00 -4.83
C THR A 226 -4.96 -17.62 -5.19
N CYS A 227 -5.91 -17.56 -6.13
CA CYS A 227 -6.48 -16.31 -6.60
C CYS A 227 -7.36 -15.63 -5.56
N GLY A 228 -8.14 -16.39 -4.78
CA GLY A 228 -9.03 -15.84 -3.76
C GLY A 228 -8.28 -15.04 -2.70
N THR A 229 -7.08 -15.45 -2.33
CA THR A 229 -6.25 -14.73 -1.36
C THR A 229 -5.85 -13.33 -1.87
N HIS A 230 -5.36 -13.25 -3.10
CA HIS A 230 -5.02 -11.97 -3.73
C HIS A 230 -6.24 -11.05 -3.88
N LEU A 231 -7.38 -11.64 -4.28
CA LEU A 231 -8.62 -10.89 -4.43
C LEU A 231 -9.09 -10.29 -3.11
N VAL A 232 -9.02 -11.04 -2.00
CA VAL A 232 -9.41 -10.55 -0.67
C VAL A 232 -8.52 -9.38 -0.24
N VAL A 233 -7.19 -9.50 -0.37
CA VAL A 233 -6.25 -8.41 -0.04
C VAL A 233 -6.57 -7.17 -0.88
N PHE A 234 -6.74 -7.34 -2.18
CA PHE A 234 -7.09 -6.23 -3.06
C PHE A 234 -8.41 -5.57 -2.68
N LEU A 235 -9.48 -6.34 -2.45
CA LEU A 235 -10.79 -5.79 -2.09
C LEU A 235 -10.73 -5.02 -0.77
N VAL A 236 -10.01 -5.52 0.23
CA VAL A 236 -9.82 -4.82 1.52
C VAL A 236 -9.12 -3.48 1.31
N LEU A 237 -8.03 -3.45 0.53
CA LEU A 237 -7.32 -2.23 0.18
C LEU A 237 -8.22 -1.25 -0.58
N GLN A 238 -8.95 -1.74 -1.58
CA GLN A 238 -9.78 -0.93 -2.46
C GLN A 238 -10.95 -0.30 -1.69
N ILE A 239 -11.64 -1.07 -0.86
CA ILE A 239 -12.76 -0.58 -0.04
C ILE A 239 -12.26 0.45 0.96
N ASN A 240 -11.14 0.18 1.63
CA ASN A 240 -10.55 1.11 2.58
C ASN A 240 -10.08 2.42 1.91
N SER A 241 -9.40 2.34 0.77
CA SER A 241 -8.93 3.53 0.05
C SER A 241 -10.11 4.36 -0.48
N ALA A 242 -11.12 3.72 -1.07
CA ALA A 242 -12.32 4.39 -1.56
C ALA A 242 -13.06 5.08 -0.41
N PHE A 243 -13.25 4.39 0.75
CA PHE A 243 -13.88 4.98 1.92
C PHE A 243 -13.09 6.18 2.46
N THR A 244 -11.77 6.04 2.58
CA THR A 244 -10.90 7.14 3.07
C THR A 244 -11.01 8.36 2.18
N ILE A 245 -10.97 8.19 0.85
CA ILE A 245 -11.08 9.30 -0.11
C ILE A 245 -12.47 9.96 -0.03
N ILE A 246 -13.54 9.15 -0.02
CA ILE A 246 -14.92 9.62 0.05
C ILE A 246 -15.16 10.35 1.36
N SER A 247 -14.69 9.84 2.49
CA SER A 247 -14.88 10.42 3.82
C SER A 247 -14.30 11.84 3.97
N HIS A 248 -13.26 12.19 3.20
CA HIS A 248 -12.71 13.54 3.17
C HIS A 248 -13.56 14.54 2.36
N ARG A 249 -14.48 14.05 1.53
CA ARG A 249 -15.36 14.87 0.67
C ARG A 249 -16.69 15.17 1.32
N PHE A 250 -17.19 14.31 2.22
CA PHE A 250 -18.47 14.48 2.89
C PHE A 250 -18.29 14.99 4.31
N GLN A 251 -18.93 16.12 4.63
CA GLN A 251 -18.84 16.74 5.96
C GLN A 251 -19.56 15.93 7.05
N ASN A 252 -20.52 15.10 6.68
CA ASN A 252 -21.37 14.34 7.61
C ASN A 252 -20.74 13.03 8.10
N VAL A 253 -19.53 12.68 7.68
CA VAL A 253 -18.84 11.48 8.15
C VAL A 253 -18.26 11.72 9.54
N SER A 254 -18.55 10.81 10.47
CA SER A 254 -17.99 10.87 11.83
C SER A 254 -16.46 11.00 11.79
N PRO A 255 -15.88 11.99 12.52
CA PRO A 255 -14.43 12.15 12.59
C PRO A 255 -13.71 10.89 13.09
N PHE A 256 -14.32 10.16 14.02
CA PHE A 256 -13.78 8.90 14.53
C PHE A 256 -13.68 7.86 13.41
N LEU A 257 -14.75 7.66 12.64
CA LEU A 257 -14.76 6.67 11.56
C LEU A 257 -13.75 7.02 10.45
N ARG A 258 -13.65 8.30 10.07
CA ARG A 258 -12.66 8.78 9.10
C ARG A 258 -11.24 8.51 9.56
N ARG A 259 -10.92 8.81 10.83
CA ARG A 259 -9.58 8.56 11.42
C ARG A 259 -9.28 7.08 11.52
N ALA A 260 -10.24 6.27 11.98
CA ALA A 260 -10.08 4.83 12.11
C ALA A 260 -9.81 4.16 10.76
N CYS A 261 -10.58 4.48 9.73
CA CYS A 261 -10.38 3.93 8.38
C CYS A 261 -9.06 4.43 7.75
N GLY A 262 -8.72 5.71 7.95
CA GLY A 262 -7.45 6.25 7.46
C GLY A 262 -6.23 5.55 8.07
N VAL A 263 -6.26 5.24 9.36
CA VAL A 263 -5.20 4.49 10.04
C VAL A 263 -5.22 3.01 9.64
N SER A 264 -6.41 2.44 9.44
CA SER A 264 -6.54 1.02 9.08
C SER A 264 -5.82 0.66 7.77
N ILE A 265 -5.83 1.56 6.78
CA ILE A 265 -5.13 1.34 5.50
C ILE A 265 -3.60 1.32 5.65
N LEU A 266 -3.08 1.94 6.71
CA LEU A 266 -1.64 2.00 6.99
C LEU A 266 -1.15 0.87 7.89
N ILE A 267 -2.05 0.18 8.60
CA ILE A 267 -1.71 -0.87 9.56
C ILE A 267 -2.11 -2.26 9.05
N PHE A 268 -3.35 -2.44 8.57
CA PHE A 268 -3.84 -3.77 8.23
C PHE A 268 -3.09 -4.42 7.05
N PRO A 269 -2.89 -3.77 5.90
CA PRO A 269 -2.17 -4.40 4.81
C PRO A 269 -0.73 -4.76 5.18
N PRO A 270 0.10 -3.84 5.74
CA PRO A 270 1.47 -4.18 6.11
C PRO A 270 1.58 -5.29 7.17
N PHE A 271 0.56 -5.45 8.02
CA PHE A 271 0.49 -6.52 9.00
C PHE A 271 0.04 -7.85 8.39
N LEU A 272 -0.98 -7.81 7.50
CA LEU A 272 -1.60 -9.00 6.94
C LEU A 272 -0.82 -9.60 5.75
N ASP A 273 -0.20 -8.76 4.93
CA ASP A 273 0.46 -9.17 3.70
C ASP A 273 1.55 -10.23 3.93
N PRO A 274 2.51 -10.07 4.86
CA PRO A 274 3.51 -11.10 5.13
C PRO A 274 2.88 -12.38 5.68
N ILE A 275 1.80 -12.30 6.45
CA ILE A 275 1.08 -13.47 6.97
C ILE A 275 0.38 -14.21 5.82
N ILE A 276 -0.34 -13.48 5.00
CA ILE A 276 -1.11 -14.05 3.89
C ILE A 276 -0.17 -14.68 2.87
N TYR A 277 0.82 -13.94 2.38
CA TYR A 277 1.73 -14.45 1.35
C TYR A 277 2.75 -15.45 1.93
N GLY A 278 3.27 -15.20 3.13
CA GLY A 278 4.23 -16.08 3.80
C GLY A 278 3.65 -17.43 4.19
N LEU A 279 2.37 -17.51 4.60
CA LEU A 279 1.74 -18.77 4.99
C LEU A 279 1.06 -19.51 3.83
N LYS A 280 0.45 -18.77 2.88
CA LYS A 280 -0.32 -19.36 1.78
C LYS A 280 0.55 -19.84 0.62
N THR A 281 1.69 -19.20 0.38
CA THR A 281 2.61 -19.61 -0.67
C THR A 281 3.56 -20.68 -0.14
N LYS A 282 3.31 -21.95 -0.50
CA LYS A 282 4.08 -23.11 -0.01
C LYS A 282 5.58 -22.94 -0.16
N GLU A 283 6.04 -22.49 -1.34
CA GLU A 283 7.46 -22.30 -1.63
C GLU A 283 8.10 -21.23 -0.74
N LEU A 284 7.39 -20.11 -0.49
CA LEU A 284 7.86 -19.05 0.38
C LEU A 284 7.90 -19.50 1.84
N LYS A 285 6.86 -20.20 2.31
CA LYS A 285 6.80 -20.76 3.65
C LYS A 285 7.97 -21.72 3.93
N GLU A 286 8.23 -22.65 3.02
CA GLU A 286 9.35 -23.59 3.15
C GLU A 286 10.71 -22.87 3.18
N SER A 287 10.88 -21.84 2.36
CA SER A 287 12.10 -21.03 2.31
C SER A 287 12.29 -20.21 3.59
N ILE A 288 11.22 -19.62 4.16
CA ILE A 288 11.26 -18.91 5.45
C ILE A 288 11.69 -19.87 6.57
N ILE A 289 11.06 -21.05 6.65
CA ILE A 289 11.41 -22.05 7.68
C ILE A 289 12.87 -22.49 7.55
N LYS A 290 13.35 -22.73 6.32
CA LYS A 290 14.75 -23.10 6.07
C LYS A 290 15.70 -21.99 6.47
N PHE A 291 15.37 -20.73 6.14
CA PHE A 291 16.16 -19.56 6.51
C PHE A 291 16.26 -19.42 8.04
N LEU A 292 15.14 -19.49 8.76
CA LEU A 292 15.12 -19.39 10.23
C LEU A 292 15.91 -20.52 10.89
N LYS A 293 15.77 -21.76 10.42
CA LYS A 293 16.54 -22.90 10.94
C LYS A 293 18.04 -22.66 10.75
N ARG A 294 18.49 -22.21 9.57
CA ARG A 294 19.89 -21.91 9.29
C ARG A 294 20.45 -20.84 10.24
N GLN A 295 19.68 -19.79 10.51
CA GLN A 295 20.10 -18.74 11.45
C GLN A 295 20.19 -19.23 12.90
N MET A 296 19.32 -20.14 13.32
CA MET A 296 19.38 -20.76 14.66
C MET A 296 20.62 -21.66 14.80
N PHE A 297 20.94 -22.46 13.79
CA PHE A 297 22.14 -23.30 13.81
C PHE A 297 23.45 -22.51 13.84
N LEU A 298 23.52 -21.36 13.14
CA LEU A 298 24.69 -20.49 13.16
C LEU A 298 24.90 -19.75 14.49
N LYS A 299 23.88 -19.68 15.36
CA LYS A 299 23.98 -19.07 16.70
C LYS A 299 24.37 -20.10 17.79
N THR A 300 24.31 -21.38 17.47
CA THR A 300 24.61 -22.49 18.41
C THR A 300 26.03 -23.07 18.19
N CYS A 301 26.75 -22.64 17.18
CA CYS A 301 28.19 -22.85 16.98
C CYS A 301 28.98 -21.58 17.30
#